data_2b6e78844d7cfc0c138d6c5321b506fb
#
_entry.id   2b6e78844d7cfc0c138d6c5321b506fb
#
_cell.length_a   1.000
_cell.length_b   1.000
_cell.length_c   1.000
_cell.angle_alpha   90.00
_cell.angle_beta   90.00
_cell.angle_gamma   90.00
#
_symmetry.space_group_name_H-M   'P 1'
#
loop_
_entity.id
_entity.type
_entity.pdbx_description
1 polymer ?
#
loop_
_entity_poly.entity_id
_entity_poly.type
_entity_poly.pdbx_seq_one_letter_code
_entity_poly.pdbx_strand_id
1 'polypeptide(L)'
;DVIPYHMTDEFVPYNPDHGWTYHKLNWRDKDRYIMHSWQPTSHALSYIWYAPDHVRSWRTSIYRDIGGHNVDLDICDDHELMIRTYLVTEMFLVNKPLYVYRITGDNTWLERNQSIQQETVRLGHQWSQTLAERDADKKGLLKVDIGGGLYPRAGYMTIDQEGADITCDLNEGIPLPDNSVGVINASHVIEHLRDPIKTMREIHRVLVHG
;
A
#
# COMPACT_ATOMS: atom_id res chain seq x y z
N ASP A 1 -0.07 4.63 17.60
CA ASP A 1 -0.65 5.98 17.76
C ASP A 1 0.46 6.95 18.12
N VAL A 2 0.52 8.08 17.45
CA VAL A 2 1.51 9.14 17.66
C VAL A 2 0.85 10.29 18.41
N ILE A 3 1.49 10.78 19.46
CA ILE A 3 1.06 12.01 20.11
C ILE A 3 1.85 13.16 19.49
N PRO A 4 1.26 13.96 18.62
CA PRO A 4 1.95 15.12 18.09
C PRO A 4 2.18 16.14 19.22
N TYR A 5 3.42 16.59 19.36
CA TYR A 5 3.80 17.61 20.31
C TYR A 5 4.25 18.86 19.56
N HIS A 6 3.48 19.94 19.67
CA HIS A 6 3.88 21.23 19.17
C HIS A 6 4.64 22.01 20.23
N MET A 7 5.67 22.73 19.84
CA MET A 7 6.33 23.73 20.68
C MET A 7 5.43 24.94 20.91
N THR A 8 4.45 25.17 20.06
CA THR A 8 3.35 26.14 20.28
C THR A 8 2.15 25.40 20.86
N ASP A 9 1.38 26.04 21.75
CA ASP A 9 0.25 25.43 22.46
C ASP A 9 -0.97 25.10 21.53
N GLU A 10 -0.89 25.42 20.23
CA GLU A 10 -1.95 25.19 19.25
C GLU A 10 -1.54 24.16 18.21
N PHE A 11 -2.21 23.02 18.23
CA PHE A 11 -2.14 22.00 17.16
C PHE A 11 -3.42 22.02 16.34
N VAL A 12 -3.27 22.19 15.03
CA VAL A 12 -4.36 22.02 14.07
C VAL A 12 -4.23 20.62 13.48
N PRO A 13 -5.19 19.71 13.70
CA PRO A 13 -5.18 18.39 13.08
C PRO A 13 -5.20 18.50 11.56
N TYR A 14 -4.52 17.56 10.88
CA TYR A 14 -4.64 17.44 9.43
C TYR A 14 -6.08 17.13 9.01
N ASN A 15 -6.41 17.49 7.78
CA ASN A 15 -7.76 17.30 7.26
C ASN A 15 -8.18 15.82 7.33
N PRO A 16 -9.29 15.47 8.03
CA PRO A 16 -9.78 14.11 8.11
C PRO A 16 -10.25 13.54 6.76
N ASP A 17 -10.57 14.37 5.77
CA ASP A 17 -10.89 13.93 4.40
C ASP A 17 -9.72 13.20 3.73
N HIS A 18 -8.51 13.39 4.23
CA HIS A 18 -7.32 12.66 3.79
C HIS A 18 -7.05 11.39 4.62
N GLY A 19 -8.03 10.94 5.40
CA GLY A 19 -7.94 9.71 6.18
C GLY A 19 -7.28 9.87 7.57
N TRP A 20 -6.90 11.06 7.98
CA TRP A 20 -6.36 11.31 9.30
C TRP A 20 -7.43 11.22 10.37
N THR A 21 -7.17 10.46 11.43
CA THR A 21 -8.06 10.35 12.57
C THR A 21 -7.34 10.65 13.87
N TYR A 22 -8.04 11.31 14.79
CA TYR A 22 -7.48 11.77 16.05
C TYR A 22 -8.46 11.58 17.19
N HIS A 23 -7.92 11.42 18.40
CA HIS A 23 -8.71 11.64 19.62
C HIS A 23 -7.91 12.50 20.62
N LYS A 24 -8.62 13.13 21.56
CA LYS A 24 -7.98 13.93 22.61
C LYS A 24 -7.62 13.07 23.81
N LEU A 25 -6.47 13.36 24.39
CA LEU A 25 -6.02 12.80 25.66
C LEU A 25 -5.48 13.92 26.54
N ASN A 26 -5.90 13.96 27.81
CA ASN A 26 -5.20 14.79 28.78
C ASN A 26 -3.90 14.13 29.20
N TRP A 27 -2.76 14.77 28.90
CA TRP A 27 -1.44 14.28 29.23
C TRP A 27 -0.59 15.40 29.82
N ARG A 28 -0.11 15.21 31.04
CA ARG A 28 0.63 16.22 31.82
C ARG A 28 -0.16 17.52 31.94
N ASP A 29 -1.42 17.43 32.35
CA ASP A 29 -2.35 18.55 32.59
C ASP A 29 -2.63 19.43 31.35
N LYS A 30 -2.36 18.92 30.16
CA LYS A 30 -2.69 19.57 28.89
C LYS A 30 -3.43 18.62 27.97
N ASP A 31 -4.40 19.14 27.25
CA ASP A 31 -5.06 18.41 26.19
C ASP A 31 -4.09 18.21 25.02
N ARG A 32 -3.95 16.96 24.59
CA ARG A 32 -3.12 16.54 23.46
C ARG A 32 -3.95 15.78 22.45
N TYR A 33 -3.48 15.77 21.20
CA TYR A 33 -4.08 14.95 20.17
C TYR A 33 -3.24 13.67 19.99
N ILE A 34 -3.93 12.52 19.99
CA ILE A 34 -3.35 11.26 19.57
C ILE A 34 -3.75 11.08 18.12
N MET A 35 -2.78 10.99 17.24
CA MET A 35 -2.96 10.61 15.84
C MET A 35 -2.96 9.09 15.73
N HIS A 36 -3.96 8.53 15.06
CA HIS A 36 -4.03 7.09 14.83
C HIS A 36 -3.12 6.70 13.67
N SER A 37 -2.30 5.69 13.89
CA SER A 37 -1.44 5.13 12.86
C SER A 37 -2.24 4.24 11.90
N TRP A 38 -1.64 3.94 10.77
CA TRP A 38 -2.21 3.10 9.73
C TRP A 38 -1.85 1.64 9.94
N GLN A 39 -2.77 0.75 9.59
CA GLN A 39 -2.45 -0.66 9.50
C GLN A 39 -1.42 -0.90 8.37
N PRO A 40 -0.42 -1.75 8.60
CA PRO A 40 0.54 -2.12 7.56
C PRO A 40 -0.13 -3.06 6.54
N THR A 41 -0.73 -2.49 5.51
CA THR A 41 -1.33 -3.20 4.39
C THR A 41 -0.57 -2.93 3.11
N SER A 42 -0.72 -3.78 2.09
CA SER A 42 -0.15 -3.55 0.77
C SER A 42 -0.56 -2.19 0.21
N HIS A 43 -1.83 -1.83 0.37
CA HIS A 43 -2.35 -0.53 -0.06
C HIS A 43 -1.67 0.65 0.67
N ALA A 44 -1.63 0.60 2.02
CA ALA A 44 -0.99 1.67 2.80
C ALA A 44 0.49 1.83 2.42
N LEU A 45 1.22 0.72 2.31
CA LEU A 45 2.64 0.73 1.93
C LEU A 45 2.89 1.16 0.49
N SER A 46 1.92 1.02 -0.42
CA SER A 46 2.05 1.46 -1.81
C SER A 46 1.87 2.97 -1.99
N TYR A 47 1.04 3.61 -1.16
CA TYR A 47 0.57 4.97 -1.45
C TYR A 47 0.75 5.98 -0.33
N ILE A 48 1.12 5.55 0.89
CA ILE A 48 1.18 6.42 2.05
C ILE A 48 2.59 6.38 2.67
N TRP A 49 3.43 7.37 2.37
CA TRP A 49 4.83 7.43 2.79
C TRP A 49 5.05 7.44 4.32
N TYR A 50 4.07 7.86 5.08
CA TYR A 50 4.13 7.90 6.54
C TYR A 50 3.46 6.72 7.24
N ALA A 51 2.93 5.76 6.51
CA ALA A 51 2.22 4.62 7.08
C ALA A 51 3.06 3.33 7.03
N PRO A 52 3.12 2.59 8.12
CA PRO A 52 2.73 2.93 9.48
C PRO A 52 3.68 3.97 10.12
N ASP A 53 3.13 4.75 11.05
CA ASP A 53 3.87 5.82 11.74
C ASP A 53 4.87 5.30 12.79
N HIS A 54 5.60 6.25 13.43
CA HIS A 54 6.50 5.98 14.54
C HIS A 54 5.73 5.46 15.78
N VAL A 55 6.30 4.60 16.63
CA VAL A 55 7.64 4.05 16.56
C VAL A 55 7.61 2.73 15.79
N ARG A 56 8.65 2.47 15.01
CA ARG A 56 8.81 1.22 14.25
C ARG A 56 9.90 0.37 14.88
N SER A 57 9.68 -0.95 14.95
CA SER A 57 10.62 -1.88 15.56
C SER A 57 10.72 -3.15 14.72
N TRP A 58 11.92 -3.68 14.59
CA TRP A 58 12.22 -4.91 13.86
C TRP A 58 12.87 -5.94 14.76
N ARG A 59 12.60 -7.21 14.51
CA ARG A 59 13.50 -8.27 14.98
C ARG A 59 14.84 -8.08 14.27
N THR A 60 15.94 -8.06 15.01
CA THR A 60 17.27 -7.80 14.47
C THR A 60 17.66 -8.78 13.34
N SER A 61 17.24 -10.05 13.42
CA SER A 61 17.45 -11.03 12.35
C SER A 61 16.79 -10.57 11.05
N ILE A 62 15.49 -10.27 11.08
CA ILE A 62 14.75 -9.80 9.89
C ILE A 62 15.40 -8.54 9.31
N TYR A 63 15.72 -7.56 10.15
CA TYR A 63 16.38 -6.34 9.70
C TYR A 63 17.70 -6.60 8.94
N ARG A 64 18.50 -7.54 9.45
CA ARG A 64 19.77 -7.94 8.81
C ARG A 64 19.54 -8.75 7.54
N ASP A 65 18.61 -9.69 7.56
CA ASP A 65 18.31 -10.57 6.42
C ASP A 65 17.82 -9.79 5.20
N ILE A 66 17.05 -8.71 5.42
CA ILE A 66 16.61 -7.81 4.35
C ILE A 66 17.62 -6.70 4.01
N GLY A 67 18.79 -6.67 4.64
CA GLY A 67 19.88 -5.72 4.34
C GLY A 67 19.78 -4.35 5.03
N GLY A 68 18.86 -4.16 5.97
CA GLY A 68 18.69 -2.88 6.69
C GLY A 68 18.17 -1.74 5.81
N HIS A 69 18.45 -0.49 6.21
CA HIS A 69 18.08 0.69 5.42
C HIS A 69 18.88 0.75 4.12
N ASN A 70 18.21 1.19 3.06
CA ASN A 70 18.85 1.42 1.77
C ASN A 70 19.65 2.73 1.83
N VAL A 71 20.97 2.62 1.80
CA VAL A 71 21.90 3.77 1.92
C VAL A 71 21.92 4.68 0.69
N ASP A 72 21.36 4.23 -0.43
CA ASP A 72 21.27 5.01 -1.66
C ASP A 72 20.04 5.92 -1.67
N LEU A 73 19.14 5.78 -0.67
CA LEU A 73 17.96 6.63 -0.51
C LEU A 73 18.23 7.71 0.53
N ASP A 74 18.16 8.96 0.12
CA ASP A 74 18.32 10.14 0.98
C ASP A 74 17.01 10.54 1.70
N ILE A 75 15.87 10.01 1.21
CA ILE A 75 14.53 10.16 1.80
C ILE A 75 13.73 8.89 1.54
N CYS A 76 12.68 8.66 2.34
CA CYS A 76 11.81 7.49 2.24
C CYS A 76 12.52 6.13 2.39
N ASP A 77 13.74 6.11 2.91
CA ASP A 77 14.50 4.90 3.23
C ASP A 77 13.77 4.02 4.25
N ASP A 78 13.07 4.64 5.19
CA ASP A 78 12.20 3.98 6.17
C ASP A 78 10.94 3.38 5.53
N HIS A 79 10.35 4.08 4.56
CA HIS A 79 9.20 3.58 3.79
C HIS A 79 9.60 2.37 2.94
N GLU A 80 10.71 2.45 2.23
CA GLU A 80 11.24 1.36 1.41
C GLU A 80 11.59 0.13 2.28
N LEU A 81 12.19 0.35 3.45
CA LEU A 81 12.47 -0.71 4.42
C LEU A 81 11.18 -1.40 4.91
N MET A 82 10.12 -0.63 5.18
CA MET A 82 8.83 -1.22 5.55
C MET A 82 8.23 -2.07 4.44
N ILE A 83 8.33 -1.64 3.19
CA ILE A 83 7.91 -2.43 2.02
C ILE A 83 8.64 -3.77 2.00
N ARG A 84 9.98 -3.77 2.05
CA ARG A 84 10.78 -5.01 2.06
C ARG A 84 10.47 -5.89 3.28
N THR A 85 10.24 -5.27 4.43
CA THR A 85 9.82 -6.00 5.63
C THR A 85 8.49 -6.70 5.41
N TYR A 86 7.49 -5.99 4.87
CA TYR A 86 6.17 -6.55 4.60
C TYR A 86 6.22 -7.76 3.67
N LEU A 87 7.12 -7.75 2.68
CA LEU A 87 7.25 -8.87 1.73
C LEU A 87 7.77 -10.17 2.37
N VAL A 88 8.50 -10.10 3.48
CA VAL A 88 9.16 -11.28 4.08
C VAL A 88 8.58 -11.70 5.42
N THR A 89 7.82 -10.83 6.10
CA THR A 89 7.29 -11.14 7.44
C THR A 89 5.96 -10.46 7.71
N GLU A 90 5.35 -10.80 8.85
CA GLU A 90 4.16 -10.12 9.35
C GLU A 90 4.53 -8.84 10.09
N MET A 91 3.76 -7.79 9.86
CA MET A 91 3.83 -6.55 10.60
C MET A 91 2.57 -6.39 11.45
N PHE A 92 2.73 -5.90 12.67
CA PHE A 92 1.62 -5.73 13.61
C PHE A 92 1.55 -4.29 14.11
N LEU A 93 0.37 -3.71 14.06
CA LEU A 93 0.12 -2.44 14.71
C LEU A 93 -0.10 -2.65 16.21
N VAL A 94 0.73 -2.00 17.04
CA VAL A 94 0.48 -1.88 18.48
C VAL A 94 -0.38 -0.65 18.71
N ASN A 95 -1.68 -0.84 18.92
CA ASN A 95 -2.65 0.25 19.09
C ASN A 95 -2.54 0.88 20.49
N LYS A 96 -1.42 1.55 20.74
CA LYS A 96 -1.14 2.31 21.98
C LYS A 96 -0.34 3.56 21.66
N PRO A 97 -0.53 4.68 22.36
CA PRO A 97 0.30 5.86 22.22
C PRO A 97 1.70 5.59 22.79
N LEU A 98 2.67 5.31 21.93
CA LEU A 98 4.03 4.91 22.29
C LEU A 98 5.09 5.97 21.95
N TYR A 99 4.71 7.02 21.22
CA TYR A 99 5.66 7.98 20.70
C TYR A 99 5.13 9.41 20.80
N VAL A 100 5.97 10.31 21.25
CA VAL A 100 5.70 11.75 21.27
C VAL A 100 6.39 12.39 20.08
N TYR A 101 5.62 12.73 19.06
CA TYR A 101 6.15 13.36 17.85
C TYR A 101 6.28 14.87 18.07
N ARG A 102 7.52 15.38 17.96
CA ARG A 102 7.80 16.81 18.08
C ARG A 102 7.86 17.46 16.71
N ILE A 103 7.03 18.48 16.50
CA ILE A 103 7.06 19.29 15.29
C ILE A 103 7.82 20.58 15.65
N THR A 104 8.98 20.79 15.03
CA THR A 104 9.91 21.89 15.34
C THR A 104 10.07 22.90 14.20
N GLY A 105 9.42 22.74 13.09
CA GLY A 105 9.64 23.55 11.90
C GLY A 105 10.78 23.03 10.99
N ASP A 106 11.76 22.31 11.55
CA ASP A 106 12.89 21.71 10.81
C ASP A 106 12.66 20.24 10.47
N ASN A 107 11.40 19.78 10.57
CA ASN A 107 11.07 18.41 10.23
C ASN A 107 11.24 18.18 8.71
N THR A 108 11.93 17.12 8.31
CA THR A 108 12.22 16.77 6.92
C THR A 108 10.99 16.82 6.01
N TRP A 109 9.84 16.38 6.51
CA TRP A 109 8.58 16.39 5.76
C TRP A 109 8.06 17.80 5.46
N LEU A 110 8.42 18.82 6.27
CA LEU A 110 8.07 20.22 5.98
C LEU A 110 8.97 20.78 4.88
N GLU A 111 10.28 20.54 4.98
CA GLU A 111 11.26 21.11 4.07
C GLU A 111 11.28 20.39 2.72
N ARG A 112 11.09 19.07 2.71
CA ARG A 112 11.29 18.19 1.54
C ARG A 112 10.02 17.51 1.06
N ASN A 113 8.84 18.04 1.40
CA ASN A 113 7.56 17.40 1.11
C ASN A 113 7.39 16.99 -0.37
N GLN A 114 7.71 17.87 -1.30
CA GLN A 114 7.58 17.56 -2.73
C GLN A 114 8.47 16.37 -3.16
N SER A 115 9.71 16.33 -2.70
CA SER A 115 10.63 15.21 -3.00
C SER A 115 10.14 13.91 -2.36
N ILE A 116 9.62 13.96 -1.14
CA ILE A 116 9.02 12.80 -0.46
C ILE A 116 7.82 12.27 -1.25
N GLN A 117 6.92 13.14 -1.72
CA GLN A 117 5.77 12.72 -2.54
C GLN A 117 6.21 12.05 -3.84
N GLN A 118 7.19 12.62 -4.54
CA GLN A 118 7.72 12.03 -5.77
C GLN A 118 8.37 10.67 -5.53
N GLU A 119 9.16 10.54 -4.47
CA GLU A 119 9.80 9.27 -4.13
C GLU A 119 8.77 8.21 -3.68
N THR A 120 7.72 8.61 -2.96
CA THR A 120 6.61 7.72 -2.61
C THR A 120 5.90 7.17 -3.84
N VAL A 121 5.62 8.03 -4.82
CA VAL A 121 5.02 7.60 -6.09
C VAL A 121 5.94 6.63 -6.83
N ARG A 122 7.24 6.91 -6.86
CA ARG A 122 8.24 6.02 -7.47
C ARG A 122 8.27 4.64 -6.80
N LEU A 123 8.32 4.61 -5.46
CA LEU A 123 8.28 3.37 -4.69
C LEU A 123 6.96 2.62 -4.88
N GLY A 124 5.84 3.35 -4.91
CA GLY A 124 4.53 2.77 -5.21
C GLY A 124 4.50 2.08 -6.57
N HIS A 125 4.98 2.74 -7.62
CA HIS A 125 5.08 2.13 -8.96
C HIS A 125 6.01 0.92 -8.99
N GLN A 126 7.09 0.95 -8.24
CA GLN A 126 8.05 -0.16 -8.17
C GLN A 126 7.50 -1.39 -7.45
N TRP A 127 6.74 -1.21 -6.37
CA TRP A 127 6.46 -2.27 -5.41
C TRP A 127 4.98 -2.67 -5.29
N SER A 128 4.03 -1.82 -5.71
CA SER A 128 2.59 -2.06 -5.48
C SER A 128 2.12 -3.42 -6.01
N GLN A 129 2.60 -3.82 -7.18
CA GLN A 129 2.26 -5.11 -7.76
C GLN A 129 2.79 -6.27 -6.92
N THR A 130 4.07 -6.26 -6.54
CA THR A 130 4.68 -7.30 -5.70
C THR A 130 4.00 -7.41 -4.33
N LEU A 131 3.61 -6.27 -3.75
CA LEU A 131 2.84 -6.22 -2.51
C LEU A 131 1.45 -6.86 -2.68
N ALA A 132 0.75 -6.56 -3.77
CA ALA A 132 -0.55 -7.14 -4.07
C ALA A 132 -0.46 -8.65 -4.37
N GLU A 133 0.57 -9.08 -5.11
CA GLU A 133 0.84 -10.50 -5.38
C GLU A 133 1.06 -11.29 -4.09
N ARG A 134 1.87 -10.76 -3.19
CA ARG A 134 2.10 -11.36 -1.86
C ARG A 134 0.79 -11.53 -1.08
N ASP A 135 -0.06 -10.51 -1.09
CA ASP A 135 -1.33 -10.57 -0.37
C ASP A 135 -2.31 -11.57 -1.02
N ALA A 136 -2.32 -11.64 -2.34
CA ALA A 136 -3.09 -12.64 -3.07
C ALA A 136 -2.64 -14.07 -2.71
N ASP A 137 -1.34 -14.34 -2.77
CA ASP A 137 -0.76 -15.63 -2.41
C ASP A 137 -1.09 -16.02 -0.96
N LYS A 138 -0.95 -15.08 -0.03
CA LYS A 138 -1.23 -15.30 1.38
C LYS A 138 -2.71 -15.58 1.67
N LYS A 139 -3.62 -14.95 0.94
CA LYS A 139 -5.07 -15.13 1.07
C LYS A 139 -5.60 -16.28 0.22
N GLY A 140 -4.76 -16.95 -0.58
CA GLY A 140 -5.16 -18.01 -1.51
C GLY A 140 -6.06 -17.49 -2.64
N LEU A 141 -5.89 -16.22 -3.04
CA LEU A 141 -6.65 -15.58 -4.11
C LEU A 141 -5.99 -15.81 -5.47
N LEU A 142 -6.78 -15.79 -6.53
CA LEU A 142 -6.27 -15.90 -7.87
C LEU A 142 -5.46 -14.66 -8.27
N LYS A 143 -4.41 -14.87 -9.04
CA LYS A 143 -3.72 -13.86 -9.84
C LYS A 143 -4.04 -14.15 -11.29
N VAL A 144 -4.60 -13.19 -12.01
CA VAL A 144 -5.16 -13.39 -13.34
C VAL A 144 -4.50 -12.47 -14.35
N ASP A 145 -4.08 -13.05 -15.49
CA ASP A 145 -3.55 -12.31 -16.63
C ASP A 145 -4.58 -12.38 -17.78
N ILE A 146 -5.23 -11.25 -18.04
CA ILE A 146 -6.23 -11.15 -19.11
C ILE A 146 -5.57 -10.64 -20.39
N GLY A 147 -5.80 -11.36 -21.50
CA GLY A 147 -5.24 -11.03 -22.81
C GLY A 147 -3.72 -11.14 -22.88
N GLY A 148 -3.11 -12.08 -22.13
CA GLY A 148 -1.66 -12.29 -22.09
C GLY A 148 -1.06 -12.81 -23.40
N GLY A 149 -1.88 -13.28 -24.33
CA GLY A 149 -1.46 -13.76 -25.66
C GLY A 149 -0.36 -14.82 -25.59
N LEU A 150 0.70 -14.60 -26.39
CA LEU A 150 1.85 -15.50 -26.46
C LEU A 150 2.84 -15.35 -25.28
N TYR A 151 2.68 -14.32 -24.46
CA TYR A 151 3.63 -13.97 -23.38
C TYR A 151 2.90 -13.80 -22.05
N PRO A 152 2.22 -14.84 -21.55
CA PRO A 152 1.48 -14.76 -20.31
C PRO A 152 2.43 -14.51 -19.14
N ARG A 153 1.92 -13.79 -18.13
CA ARG A 153 2.68 -13.52 -16.91
C ARG A 153 2.87 -14.79 -16.10
N ALA A 154 4.10 -15.12 -15.77
CA ALA A 154 4.42 -16.32 -15.00
C ALA A 154 3.74 -16.32 -13.62
N GLY A 155 3.11 -17.44 -13.25
CA GLY A 155 2.40 -17.61 -11.98
C GLY A 155 1.00 -16.98 -11.93
N TYR A 156 0.47 -16.57 -13.08
CA TYR A 156 -0.91 -16.10 -13.23
C TYR A 156 -1.75 -17.11 -14.02
N MET A 157 -3.02 -17.21 -13.64
CA MET A 157 -4.02 -17.88 -14.46
C MET A 157 -4.33 -17.00 -15.67
N THR A 158 -4.34 -17.56 -16.86
CA THR A 158 -4.54 -16.80 -18.09
C THR A 158 -6.00 -16.83 -18.55
N ILE A 159 -6.50 -15.71 -19.04
CA ILE A 159 -7.80 -15.61 -19.72
C ILE A 159 -7.59 -14.88 -21.04
N ASP A 160 -7.94 -15.55 -22.14
CA ASP A 160 -7.83 -14.99 -23.48
C ASP A 160 -8.86 -15.63 -24.42
N GLN A 161 -8.95 -15.14 -25.66
CA GLN A 161 -9.82 -15.70 -26.69
C GLN A 161 -9.33 -17.06 -27.19
N GLU A 162 -8.02 -17.32 -27.15
CA GLU A 162 -7.41 -18.60 -27.59
C GLU A 162 -6.18 -18.91 -26.71
N GLY A 163 -5.92 -20.20 -26.49
CA GLY A 163 -4.66 -20.68 -25.93
C GLY A 163 -4.41 -20.36 -24.45
N ALA A 164 -5.42 -20.00 -23.68
CA ALA A 164 -5.35 -19.65 -22.28
C ALA A 164 -5.94 -20.75 -21.36
N ASP A 165 -5.71 -20.66 -20.05
CA ASP A 165 -6.31 -21.56 -19.05
C ASP A 165 -7.84 -21.46 -19.09
N ILE A 166 -8.36 -20.26 -19.30
CA ILE A 166 -9.77 -19.99 -19.53
C ILE A 166 -9.92 -19.27 -20.88
N THR A 167 -10.62 -19.90 -21.82
CA THR A 167 -10.92 -19.28 -23.11
C THR A 167 -12.26 -18.56 -23.03
N CYS A 168 -12.27 -17.23 -23.24
CA CYS A 168 -13.49 -16.42 -23.31
C CYS A 168 -13.29 -15.12 -24.09
N ASP A 169 -14.40 -14.54 -24.58
CA ASP A 169 -14.42 -13.15 -25.07
C ASP A 169 -14.67 -12.22 -23.89
N LEU A 170 -13.68 -11.39 -23.54
CA LEU A 170 -13.78 -10.43 -22.45
C LEU A 170 -14.90 -9.38 -22.63
N ASN A 171 -15.39 -9.20 -23.87
CA ASN A 171 -16.56 -8.35 -24.12
C ASN A 171 -17.86 -8.96 -23.56
N GLU A 172 -17.89 -10.28 -23.36
CA GLU A 172 -19.06 -10.96 -22.76
C GLU A 172 -18.99 -11.01 -21.23
N GLY A 173 -17.80 -10.87 -20.64
CA GLY A 173 -17.54 -10.83 -19.20
C GLY A 173 -16.37 -11.68 -18.78
N ILE A 174 -16.08 -11.72 -17.48
CA ILE A 174 -15.02 -12.53 -16.87
C ILE A 174 -15.65 -13.74 -16.16
N PRO A 175 -15.39 -14.99 -16.59
CA PRO A 175 -16.05 -16.18 -16.06
C PRO A 175 -15.44 -16.64 -14.71
N LEU A 176 -15.29 -15.72 -13.79
CA LEU A 176 -14.82 -15.96 -12.44
C LEU A 176 -15.84 -15.49 -11.41
N PRO A 177 -15.87 -16.10 -10.20
CA PRO A 177 -16.72 -15.66 -9.12
C PRO A 177 -16.41 -14.23 -8.65
N ASP A 178 -17.40 -13.57 -8.06
CA ASP A 178 -17.21 -12.30 -7.37
C ASP A 178 -16.17 -12.45 -6.26
N ASN A 179 -15.32 -11.42 -6.07
CA ASN A 179 -14.33 -11.37 -4.98
C ASN A 179 -13.40 -12.60 -4.91
N SER A 180 -13.01 -13.17 -6.04
CA SER A 180 -12.13 -14.36 -6.10
C SER A 180 -10.70 -14.07 -6.55
N VAL A 181 -10.46 -12.87 -7.04
CA VAL A 181 -9.19 -12.45 -7.63
C VAL A 181 -8.51 -11.40 -6.75
N GLY A 182 -7.22 -11.60 -6.46
CA GLY A 182 -6.41 -10.63 -5.70
C GLY A 182 -5.66 -9.65 -6.61
N VAL A 183 -5.25 -10.09 -7.79
CA VAL A 183 -4.50 -9.26 -8.76
C VAL A 183 -4.94 -9.58 -10.17
N ILE A 184 -5.19 -8.55 -10.97
CA ILE A 184 -5.37 -8.68 -12.42
C ILE A 184 -4.26 -7.92 -13.12
N ASN A 185 -3.58 -8.59 -14.06
CA ASN A 185 -2.74 -7.98 -15.07
C ASN A 185 -3.52 -7.88 -16.38
N ALA A 186 -3.47 -6.69 -17.01
CA ALA A 186 -4.13 -6.42 -18.30
C ALA A 186 -3.22 -5.52 -19.12
N SER A 187 -2.30 -6.13 -19.87
CA SER A 187 -1.33 -5.38 -20.67
C SER A 187 -1.78 -5.34 -22.14
N HIS A 188 -2.00 -4.13 -22.65
CA HIS A 188 -2.44 -3.92 -24.05
C HIS A 188 -3.73 -4.68 -24.43
N VAL A 189 -4.73 -4.66 -23.56
CA VAL A 189 -6.00 -5.36 -23.76
C VAL A 189 -7.18 -4.39 -23.78
N ILE A 190 -7.23 -3.50 -22.80
CA ILE A 190 -8.41 -2.65 -22.55
C ILE A 190 -8.76 -1.77 -23.77
N GLU A 191 -7.75 -1.30 -24.48
CA GLU A 191 -7.90 -0.48 -25.70
C GLU A 191 -8.50 -1.22 -26.88
N HIS A 192 -8.50 -2.56 -26.86
CA HIS A 192 -9.05 -3.40 -27.93
C HIS A 192 -10.48 -3.87 -27.67
N LEU A 193 -11.03 -3.56 -26.51
CA LEU A 193 -12.37 -4.01 -26.12
C LEU A 193 -13.47 -3.09 -26.68
N ARG A 194 -14.61 -3.69 -27.03
CA ARG A 194 -15.78 -2.94 -27.54
C ARG A 194 -16.38 -1.99 -26.50
N ASP A 195 -16.42 -2.42 -25.24
CA ASP A 195 -16.91 -1.64 -24.09
C ASP A 195 -15.94 -1.76 -22.92
N PRO A 196 -14.91 -0.90 -22.88
CA PRO A 196 -13.94 -0.89 -21.77
C PRO A 196 -14.59 -0.67 -20.39
N ILE A 197 -15.67 0.09 -20.33
CA ILE A 197 -16.38 0.38 -19.06
C ILE A 197 -17.06 -0.88 -18.52
N LYS A 198 -17.72 -1.66 -19.39
CA LYS A 198 -18.30 -2.95 -19.01
C LYS A 198 -17.22 -3.88 -18.47
N THR A 199 -16.09 -3.99 -19.17
CA THR A 199 -14.98 -4.84 -18.72
C THR A 199 -14.37 -4.37 -17.40
N MET A 200 -14.22 -3.06 -17.18
CA MET A 200 -13.75 -2.54 -15.89
C MET A 200 -14.72 -2.85 -14.74
N ARG A 201 -16.03 -2.91 -14.99
CA ARG A 201 -17.01 -3.35 -14.00
C ARG A 201 -16.86 -4.84 -13.67
N GLU A 202 -16.59 -5.68 -14.66
CA GLU A 202 -16.31 -7.10 -14.47
C GLU A 202 -15.00 -7.31 -13.68
N ILE A 203 -13.93 -6.58 -14.03
CA ILE A 203 -12.68 -6.56 -13.27
C ILE A 203 -12.96 -6.19 -11.80
N HIS A 204 -13.72 -5.12 -11.56
CA HIS A 204 -14.10 -4.72 -10.21
C HIS A 204 -14.93 -5.79 -9.48
N ARG A 205 -15.86 -6.47 -10.17
CA ARG A 205 -16.70 -7.53 -9.61
C ARG A 205 -15.87 -8.72 -9.12
N VAL A 206 -14.90 -9.17 -9.90
CA VAL A 206 -14.10 -10.36 -9.57
C VAL A 206 -12.97 -10.05 -8.57
N LEU A 207 -12.48 -8.81 -8.51
CA LEU A 207 -11.49 -8.40 -7.53
C LEU A 207 -12.06 -8.36 -6.12
N VAL A 208 -11.26 -8.80 -5.15
CA VAL A 208 -11.59 -8.62 -3.73
C VAL A 208 -11.53 -7.15 -3.36
N HIS A 209 -12.47 -6.70 -2.57
CA HIS A 209 -12.43 -5.38 -1.97
C HIS A 209 -11.46 -5.41 -0.76
N GLY A 210 -10.40 -4.58 -0.81
CA GLY A 210 -9.34 -4.51 0.19
C GLY A 210 -9.58 -3.53 1.31
#